data_f2a6cee2cca39a33bc7313ead080c63c
#
_entry.id   f2a6cee2cca39a33bc7313ead080c63c
#
_cell.length_a   1.000
_cell.length_b   1.000
_cell.length_c   1.000
_cell.angle_alpha   90.00
_cell.angle_beta   90.00
_cell.angle_gamma   90.00
#
_symmetry.space_group_name_H-M   'P 1'
#
loop_
_entity.id
_entity.type
_entity.pdbx_description
1 polymer ?
#
loop_
_entity_poly.entity_id
_entity_poly.type
_entity_poly.pdbx_seq_one_letter_code
_entity_poly.pdbx_strand_id
1 'polypeptide(L)'
;PQQDDEYMVLTTDAAARIEAGDQHCNAAAQTVTIVPPGASRITAQGDGLVVRVFSCKATDLAARAGNATVYASGAPEVAPLVPWPDPVGGFALRNYVLADHIKADTNMRIFRSTNLMLNIMTPRMVARDVHKLSPHQHADFEQGSLALSGDWMHHLRHPWTADMTTWRDDEHIRIGSPSLTVIPPKVIHTSNNVNDGGAWLVDVFAPPRFDFSRVPGKVANAEDYPMPEQN
;
A
#
# COMPACT_ATOMS: atom_id res chain seq x y z
N PRO A 1 9.45 10.96 14.75
CA PRO A 1 8.56 11.98 14.23
C PRO A 1 7.21 11.92 14.92
N GLN A 2 6.48 13.02 14.94
CA GLN A 2 5.11 13.07 15.40
C GLN A 2 4.22 13.09 14.15
N GLN A 3 3.16 12.27 14.14
CA GLN A 3 2.17 12.24 13.08
C GLN A 3 0.78 12.36 13.69
N ASP A 4 -0.08 13.12 13.03
CA ASP A 4 -1.43 13.37 13.51
C ASP A 4 -2.40 12.24 13.15
N ASP A 5 -1.94 11.29 12.32
CA ASP A 5 -2.73 10.18 11.80
C ASP A 5 -1.97 8.85 11.91
N GLU A 6 -2.68 7.74 11.79
CA GLU A 6 -2.04 6.42 11.73
C GLU A 6 -1.14 6.30 10.50
N TYR A 7 -0.10 5.50 10.63
CA TYR A 7 0.72 5.05 9.50
C TYR A 7 1.12 3.59 9.66
N MET A 8 1.56 2.96 8.57
CA MET A 8 1.95 1.57 8.58
C MET A 8 3.45 1.39 8.43
N VAL A 9 4.02 0.44 9.16
CA VAL A 9 5.42 0.01 9.06
C VAL A 9 5.45 -1.43 8.57
N LEU A 10 6.15 -1.67 7.47
CA LEU A 10 6.38 -3.01 6.93
C LEU A 10 7.86 -3.36 7.08
N THR A 11 8.16 -4.45 7.76
CA THR A 11 9.48 -5.05 7.85
C THR A 11 9.62 -6.16 6.81
N THR A 12 10.71 -6.16 6.05
CA THR A 12 11.00 -7.23 5.08
C THR A 12 11.91 -8.29 5.71
N ASP A 13 13.22 -8.14 5.57
CA ASP A 13 14.22 -9.07 6.07
C ASP A 13 14.81 -8.67 7.43
N ALA A 14 14.70 -7.37 7.76
CA ALA A 14 15.15 -6.84 9.05
C ALA A 14 13.98 -6.75 10.05
N ALA A 15 14.27 -6.98 11.32
CA ALA A 15 13.36 -6.63 12.41
C ALA A 15 13.42 -5.12 12.71
N ALA A 16 12.45 -4.62 13.46
CA ALA A 16 12.45 -3.26 13.97
C ALA A 16 11.88 -3.17 15.37
N ARG A 17 12.46 -2.32 16.21
CA ARG A 17 11.82 -1.85 17.43
C ARG A 17 10.96 -0.65 17.11
N ILE A 18 9.69 -0.72 17.47
CA ILE A 18 8.70 0.33 17.24
C ILE A 18 8.18 0.81 18.59
N GLU A 19 8.24 2.12 18.80
CA GLU A 19 7.82 2.79 20.04
C GLU A 19 6.81 3.89 19.65
N ALA A 20 5.68 3.94 20.36
CA ALA A 20 4.61 4.92 20.14
C ALA A 20 3.96 5.27 21.49
N GLY A 21 4.18 6.50 21.99
CA GLY A 21 3.76 6.88 23.34
C GLY A 21 4.43 5.99 24.39
N ASP A 22 3.61 5.36 25.22
CA ASP A 22 3.99 4.39 26.26
C ASP A 22 4.04 2.92 25.76
N GLN A 23 3.63 2.70 24.51
CA GLN A 23 3.60 1.37 23.90
C GLN A 23 4.87 1.09 23.09
N HIS A 24 5.24 -0.18 23.01
CA HIS A 24 6.32 -0.63 22.13
C HIS A 24 6.12 -2.08 21.70
N CYS A 25 6.67 -2.41 20.54
CA CYS A 25 6.81 -3.80 20.08
C CYS A 25 8.16 -4.04 19.41
N ASN A 26 8.58 -5.30 19.38
CA ASN A 26 9.67 -5.77 18.55
C ASN A 26 9.06 -6.45 17.35
N ALA A 27 8.92 -5.71 16.25
CA ALA A 27 8.41 -6.19 14.99
C ALA A 27 9.47 -7.09 14.34
N ALA A 28 9.19 -8.39 14.26
CA ALA A 28 10.06 -9.33 13.56
C ALA A 28 10.11 -9.01 12.06
N ALA A 29 10.99 -9.67 11.31
CA ALA A 29 10.94 -9.65 9.86
C ALA A 29 9.58 -10.16 9.36
N GLN A 30 9.13 -9.64 8.22
CA GLN A 30 7.84 -9.97 7.59
C GLN A 30 6.63 -9.72 8.51
N THR A 31 6.58 -8.52 9.08
CA THR A 31 5.41 -8.04 9.82
C THR A 31 4.89 -6.72 9.25
N VAL A 32 3.62 -6.44 9.47
CA VAL A 32 3.05 -5.12 9.30
C VAL A 32 2.60 -4.59 10.65
N THR A 33 3.03 -3.38 10.98
CA THR A 33 2.67 -2.71 12.23
C THR A 33 1.91 -1.44 11.92
N ILE A 34 0.74 -1.27 12.53
CA ILE A 34 0.00 -0.01 12.47
C ILE A 34 0.41 0.80 13.70
N VAL A 35 0.91 2.00 13.44
CA VAL A 35 1.40 2.92 14.46
C VAL A 35 0.34 3.99 14.70
N PRO A 36 -0.11 4.18 15.96
CA PRO A 36 -1.14 5.15 16.30
C PRO A 36 -0.64 6.60 16.09
N PRO A 37 -1.58 7.58 16.03
CA PRO A 37 -1.24 8.99 16.04
C PRO A 37 -0.35 9.37 17.22
N GLY A 38 0.51 10.34 17.02
CA GLY A 38 1.40 10.88 18.05
C GLY A 38 2.88 10.68 17.77
N ALA A 39 3.67 10.83 18.83
CA ALA A 39 5.12 10.66 18.77
C ALA A 39 5.51 9.18 18.66
N SER A 40 6.40 8.87 17.73
CA SER A 40 6.84 7.50 17.51
C SER A 40 8.31 7.43 17.10
N ARG A 41 8.93 6.27 17.35
CA ARG A 41 10.29 5.95 16.95
C ARG A 41 10.36 4.56 16.35
N ILE A 42 10.99 4.47 15.18
CA ILE A 42 11.27 3.19 14.51
C ILE A 42 12.77 3.03 14.44
N THR A 43 13.26 1.93 15.01
CA THR A 43 14.69 1.58 15.02
C THR A 43 14.85 0.24 14.31
N ALA A 44 15.43 0.27 13.12
CA ALA A 44 15.75 -0.96 12.38
C ALA A 44 16.80 -1.79 13.13
N GLN A 45 16.67 -3.10 13.10
CA GLN A 45 17.56 -4.06 13.75
C GLN A 45 18.08 -5.05 12.70
N GLY A 46 19.35 -4.91 12.35
CA GLY A 46 19.99 -5.70 11.29
C GLY A 46 19.86 -5.08 9.90
N ASP A 47 20.33 -5.82 8.91
CA ASP A 47 20.30 -5.43 7.49
C ASP A 47 18.96 -5.82 6.87
N GLY A 48 18.38 -4.92 6.08
CA GLY A 48 17.10 -5.15 5.42
C GLY A 48 16.31 -3.86 5.25
N LEU A 49 15.16 -3.98 4.58
CA LEU A 49 14.29 -2.86 4.29
C LEU A 49 13.20 -2.72 5.35
N VAL A 50 13.08 -1.52 5.90
CA VAL A 50 11.94 -1.11 6.74
C VAL A 50 11.21 0.01 6.02
N VAL A 51 9.97 -0.26 5.62
CA VAL A 51 9.14 0.68 4.85
C VAL A 51 8.14 1.33 5.79
N ARG A 52 7.95 2.63 5.65
CA ARG A 52 6.88 3.38 6.33
C ARG A 52 5.95 3.96 5.27
N VAL A 53 4.66 3.71 5.41
CA VAL A 53 3.61 4.19 4.50
C VAL A 53 2.74 5.16 5.25
N PHE A 54 2.66 6.38 4.74
CA PHE A 54 1.89 7.49 5.30
C PHE A 54 0.80 7.92 4.32
N SER A 55 -0.29 8.45 4.84
CA SER A 55 -1.28 9.15 4.04
C SER A 55 -0.83 10.58 3.69
N CYS A 56 -1.55 11.26 2.81
CA CYS A 56 -1.28 12.67 2.48
C CYS A 56 -1.45 13.64 3.67
N LYS A 57 -2.02 13.18 4.78
CA LYS A 57 -2.12 13.95 6.02
C LYS A 57 -0.77 14.17 6.72
N ALA A 58 0.22 13.35 6.43
CA ALA A 58 1.61 13.58 6.84
C ALA A 58 2.25 14.67 5.96
N THR A 59 1.78 15.90 6.11
CA THR A 59 2.11 17.04 5.22
C THR A 59 3.59 17.38 5.19
N ASP A 60 4.30 17.20 6.30
CA ASP A 60 5.75 17.37 6.42
C ASP A 60 6.53 16.40 5.52
N LEU A 61 6.01 15.18 5.35
CA LEU A 61 6.59 14.16 4.48
C LEU A 61 6.11 14.32 3.04
N ALA A 62 4.83 14.62 2.82
CA ALA A 62 4.27 14.86 1.50
C ALA A 62 4.99 16.00 0.76
N ALA A 63 5.31 17.10 1.47
CA ALA A 63 6.07 18.21 0.90
C ALA A 63 7.51 17.84 0.47
N ARG A 64 8.06 16.73 0.96
CA ARG A 64 9.40 16.23 0.64
C ARG A 64 9.38 15.05 -0.36
N ALA A 65 8.18 14.62 -0.78
CA ALA A 65 8.06 13.55 -1.75
C ALA A 65 8.67 13.94 -3.10
N GLY A 66 9.34 12.99 -3.76
CA GLY A 66 9.99 13.24 -5.05
C GLY A 66 9.03 13.69 -6.16
N ASN A 67 7.73 13.37 -6.01
CA ASN A 67 6.66 13.77 -6.92
C ASN A 67 5.72 14.86 -6.34
N ALA A 68 6.12 15.57 -5.29
CA ALA A 68 5.27 16.60 -4.65
C ALA A 68 4.75 17.66 -5.63
N THR A 69 5.56 18.02 -6.63
CA THR A 69 5.19 19.01 -7.66
C THR A 69 4.05 18.55 -8.57
N VAL A 70 3.87 17.25 -8.75
CA VAL A 70 2.76 16.69 -9.56
C VAL A 70 1.42 17.03 -8.93
N TYR A 71 1.38 17.14 -7.60
CA TYR A 71 0.17 17.41 -6.82
C TYR A 71 0.03 18.89 -6.41
N ALA A 72 0.90 19.78 -6.89
CA ALA A 72 0.86 21.19 -6.52
C ALA A 72 -0.47 21.89 -6.88
N SER A 73 -1.15 21.42 -7.93
CA SER A 73 -2.47 21.92 -8.35
C SER A 73 -3.65 21.06 -7.83
N GLY A 74 -3.37 20.13 -6.91
CA GLY A 74 -4.32 19.14 -6.43
C GLY A 74 -4.46 17.95 -7.39
N ALA A 75 -5.37 17.03 -7.04
CA ALA A 75 -5.70 15.84 -7.82
C ALA A 75 -7.24 15.69 -7.85
N PRO A 76 -7.93 16.47 -8.70
CA PRO A 76 -9.40 16.54 -8.68
C PRO A 76 -10.08 15.21 -9.09
N GLU A 77 -9.35 14.33 -9.78
CA GLU A 77 -9.80 12.98 -10.15
C GLU A 77 -9.69 11.96 -9.01
N VAL A 78 -9.00 12.30 -7.94
CA VAL A 78 -8.82 11.43 -6.77
C VAL A 78 -9.82 11.81 -5.69
N ALA A 79 -10.59 10.83 -5.22
CA ALA A 79 -11.53 11.03 -4.13
C ALA A 79 -10.82 11.54 -2.85
N PRO A 80 -11.43 12.48 -2.10
CA PRO A 80 -10.83 12.97 -0.87
C PRO A 80 -10.57 11.84 0.13
N LEU A 81 -9.44 11.93 0.84
CA LEU A 81 -9.14 11.02 1.92
C LEU A 81 -10.07 11.29 3.12
N VAL A 82 -11.08 10.45 3.28
CA VAL A 82 -11.97 10.44 4.45
C VAL A 82 -11.56 9.27 5.33
N PRO A 83 -11.10 9.51 6.57
CA PRO A 83 -10.76 8.42 7.48
C PRO A 83 -11.96 7.54 7.80
N TRP A 84 -11.69 6.25 7.91
CA TRP A 84 -12.67 5.29 8.36
C TRP A 84 -12.84 5.36 9.89
N PRO A 85 -13.84 4.68 10.47
CA PRO A 85 -14.07 4.71 11.91
C PRO A 85 -12.84 4.32 12.72
N ASP A 86 -12.74 4.85 13.93
CA ASP A 86 -11.68 4.51 14.86
C ASP A 86 -11.59 3.00 15.09
N PRO A 87 -10.38 2.49 15.34
CA PRO A 87 -10.18 1.07 15.60
C PRO A 87 -10.87 0.62 16.89
N VAL A 88 -11.27 -0.64 16.92
CA VAL A 88 -11.86 -1.26 18.09
C VAL A 88 -10.89 -1.18 19.27
N GLY A 89 -11.38 -0.69 20.41
CA GLY A 89 -10.54 -0.45 21.60
C GLY A 89 -9.65 0.79 21.53
N GLY A 90 -9.84 1.64 20.52
CA GLY A 90 -9.09 2.89 20.33
C GLY A 90 -7.76 2.70 19.61
N PHE A 91 -7.05 3.81 19.42
CA PHE A 91 -5.76 3.82 18.75
C PHE A 91 -4.68 3.15 19.61
N ALA A 92 -4.02 2.16 19.06
CA ALA A 92 -2.97 1.39 19.73
C ALA A 92 -1.94 0.88 18.73
N LEU A 93 -0.76 0.54 19.21
CA LEU A 93 0.26 -0.13 18.41
C LEU A 93 -0.17 -1.57 18.14
N ARG A 94 -0.43 -1.92 16.86
CA ARG A 94 -0.86 -3.25 16.43
C ARG A 94 0.15 -3.85 15.48
N ASN A 95 0.63 -5.04 15.79
CA ASN A 95 1.60 -5.77 14.98
C ASN A 95 1.02 -7.09 14.49
N TYR A 96 1.13 -7.36 13.18
CA TYR A 96 0.61 -8.56 12.54
C TYR A 96 1.74 -9.28 11.82
N VAL A 97 1.89 -10.58 12.11
CA VAL A 97 2.87 -11.45 11.44
C VAL A 97 2.30 -11.91 10.12
N LEU A 98 2.98 -11.62 9.02
CA LEU A 98 2.45 -11.90 7.67
C LEU A 98 2.25 -13.38 7.40
N ALA A 99 3.05 -14.25 8.02
CA ALA A 99 2.94 -15.70 7.87
C ALA A 99 1.59 -16.27 8.39
N ASP A 100 1.01 -15.64 9.40
CA ASP A 100 -0.25 -16.07 10.01
C ASP A 100 -1.46 -15.80 9.11
N HIS A 101 -1.27 -15.04 8.03
CA HIS A 101 -2.31 -14.60 7.11
C HIS A 101 -2.16 -15.14 5.69
N ILE A 102 -1.37 -16.20 5.50
CA ILE A 102 -1.25 -16.90 4.22
C ILE A 102 -2.50 -17.74 3.98
N LYS A 103 -3.06 -17.65 2.76
CA LYS A 103 -4.23 -18.41 2.32
C LYS A 103 -3.88 -19.23 1.10
N ALA A 104 -4.48 -20.41 0.97
CA ALA A 104 -4.18 -21.34 -0.12
C ALA A 104 -4.72 -20.88 -1.49
N ASP A 105 -5.79 -20.09 -1.48
CA ASP A 105 -6.56 -19.70 -2.68
C ASP A 105 -6.17 -18.33 -3.24
N THR A 106 -5.32 -17.59 -2.54
CA THR A 106 -4.90 -16.25 -2.96
C THR A 106 -3.50 -15.91 -2.46
N ASN A 107 -2.81 -15.05 -3.21
CA ASN A 107 -1.53 -14.47 -2.79
C ASN A 107 -1.69 -13.14 -2.03
N MET A 108 -2.93 -12.68 -1.82
CA MET A 108 -3.21 -11.40 -1.18
C MET A 108 -3.25 -11.52 0.34
N ARG A 109 -2.60 -10.59 1.03
CA ARG A 109 -2.67 -10.39 2.49
C ARG A 109 -2.98 -8.93 2.73
N ILE A 110 -4.25 -8.64 3.01
CA ILE A 110 -4.76 -7.26 3.05
C ILE A 110 -4.93 -6.82 4.49
N PHE A 111 -4.32 -5.68 4.83
CA PHE A 111 -4.44 -5.01 6.11
C PHE A 111 -4.91 -3.58 5.89
N ARG A 112 -5.70 -3.06 6.81
CA ARG A 112 -6.15 -1.67 6.78
C ARG A 112 -5.96 -0.97 8.12
N SER A 113 -5.80 0.34 8.08
CA SER A 113 -5.96 1.27 9.20
C SER A 113 -7.19 2.15 8.95
N THR A 114 -7.35 3.22 9.68
CA THR A 114 -8.40 4.21 9.45
C THR A 114 -8.24 4.97 8.12
N ASN A 115 -7.03 5.01 7.56
CA ASN A 115 -6.69 5.89 6.42
C ASN A 115 -5.88 5.21 5.31
N LEU A 116 -5.39 3.99 5.53
CA LEU A 116 -4.55 3.24 4.59
C LEU A 116 -5.02 1.81 4.44
N MET A 117 -4.76 1.23 3.27
CA MET A 117 -4.86 -0.20 3.03
C MET A 117 -3.62 -0.68 2.27
N LEU A 118 -3.02 -1.77 2.76
CA LEU A 118 -1.93 -2.47 2.10
C LEU A 118 -2.38 -3.86 1.68
N ASN A 119 -2.24 -4.18 0.40
CA ASN A 119 -2.29 -5.54 -0.09
C ASN A 119 -0.86 -6.06 -0.21
N ILE A 120 -0.39 -6.73 0.83
CA ILE A 120 0.97 -7.25 0.94
C ILE A 120 0.98 -8.67 0.33
N MET A 121 1.27 -8.77 -0.97
CA MET A 121 1.26 -10.05 -1.67
C MET A 121 2.32 -11.01 -1.09
N THR A 122 2.08 -12.31 -1.21
CA THR A 122 3.17 -13.28 -0.98
C THR A 122 4.21 -13.14 -2.09
N PRO A 123 5.51 -13.23 -1.78
CA PRO A 123 6.56 -13.15 -2.79
C PRO A 123 6.38 -14.20 -3.89
N ARG A 124 6.58 -13.81 -5.14
CA ARG A 124 6.55 -14.70 -6.29
C ARG A 124 7.94 -15.28 -6.55
N MET A 125 8.05 -16.59 -6.49
CA MET A 125 9.32 -17.30 -6.75
C MET A 125 9.58 -17.52 -8.24
N VAL A 126 8.53 -17.45 -9.06
CA VAL A 126 8.59 -17.60 -10.53
C VAL A 126 7.98 -16.39 -11.22
N ALA A 127 8.40 -16.12 -12.45
CA ALA A 127 7.82 -15.09 -13.29
C ALA A 127 6.31 -15.31 -13.47
N ARG A 128 5.56 -14.21 -13.53
CA ARG A 128 4.11 -14.29 -13.74
C ARG A 128 3.80 -14.76 -15.16
N ASP A 129 2.88 -15.71 -15.26
CA ASP A 129 2.38 -16.19 -16.56
C ASP A 129 1.72 -15.02 -17.33
N VAL A 130 2.36 -14.64 -18.43
CA VAL A 130 1.89 -13.51 -19.28
C VAL A 130 0.55 -13.80 -19.97
N HIS A 131 0.08 -15.05 -20.01
CA HIS A 131 -1.22 -15.43 -20.55
C HIS A 131 -2.34 -15.33 -19.51
N LYS A 132 -2.02 -14.95 -18.24
CA LYS A 132 -2.95 -14.85 -17.11
C LYS A 132 -2.78 -13.54 -16.32
N LEU A 133 -2.56 -12.46 -17.04
CA LEU A 133 -2.54 -11.13 -16.43
C LEU A 133 -3.98 -10.69 -16.08
N SER A 134 -4.10 -9.74 -15.18
CA SER A 134 -5.38 -9.23 -14.68
C SER A 134 -5.48 -7.70 -14.86
N PRO A 135 -5.62 -7.21 -16.11
CA PRO A 135 -5.78 -5.78 -16.34
C PRO A 135 -7.07 -5.27 -15.70
N HIS A 136 -6.97 -4.17 -14.97
CA HIS A 136 -8.08 -3.52 -14.28
C HIS A 136 -7.79 -2.04 -14.09
N GLN A 137 -8.79 -1.28 -13.63
CA GLN A 137 -8.67 0.14 -13.31
C GLN A 137 -9.43 0.47 -12.03
N HIS A 138 -9.14 1.62 -11.48
CA HIS A 138 -9.86 2.19 -10.35
C HIS A 138 -10.58 3.47 -10.78
N ALA A 139 -11.76 3.74 -10.21
CA ALA A 139 -12.60 4.85 -10.68
C ALA A 139 -12.10 6.21 -10.19
N ASP A 140 -11.70 6.29 -8.90
CA ASP A 140 -11.52 7.55 -8.19
C ASP A 140 -10.40 7.51 -7.13
N PHE A 141 -9.53 6.51 -7.14
CA PHE A 141 -8.35 6.46 -6.27
C PHE A 141 -7.10 6.01 -7.01
N GLU A 142 -5.96 6.48 -6.53
CA GLU A 142 -4.65 6.06 -7.02
C GLU A 142 -4.24 4.73 -6.40
N GLN A 143 -3.44 3.97 -7.12
CA GLN A 143 -2.75 2.81 -6.59
C GLN A 143 -1.25 3.10 -6.51
N GLY A 144 -0.68 2.96 -5.32
CA GLY A 144 0.77 2.84 -5.17
C GLY A 144 1.18 1.38 -5.36
N SER A 145 1.94 1.07 -6.41
CA SER A 145 2.57 -0.25 -6.58
C SER A 145 4.00 -0.18 -6.06
N LEU A 146 4.21 -0.67 -4.83
CA LEU A 146 5.50 -0.67 -4.13
C LEU A 146 6.21 -2.00 -4.37
N ALA A 147 7.26 -1.99 -5.19
CA ALA A 147 8.14 -3.13 -5.41
C ALA A 147 9.21 -3.16 -4.32
N LEU A 148 9.19 -4.20 -3.49
CA LEU A 148 10.16 -4.42 -2.42
C LEU A 148 11.37 -5.23 -2.90
N SER A 149 11.14 -6.20 -3.80
CA SER A 149 12.18 -7.00 -4.43
C SER A 149 11.77 -7.43 -5.84
N GLY A 150 12.75 -7.84 -6.66
CA GLY A 150 12.57 -8.29 -8.02
C GLY A 150 12.49 -7.15 -9.05
N ASP A 151 12.40 -7.54 -10.31
CA ASP A 151 12.17 -6.65 -11.46
C ASP A 151 10.70 -6.74 -11.89
N TRP A 152 10.08 -5.62 -12.10
CA TRP A 152 8.67 -5.52 -12.45
C TRP A 152 8.48 -4.83 -13.80
N MET A 153 7.48 -5.29 -14.54
CA MET A 153 6.94 -4.62 -15.71
C MET A 153 5.54 -4.12 -15.36
N HIS A 154 5.33 -2.81 -15.39
CA HIS A 154 4.02 -2.19 -15.28
C HIS A 154 3.50 -1.88 -16.68
N HIS A 155 2.29 -2.34 -16.98
CA HIS A 155 1.58 -2.06 -18.22
C HIS A 155 0.45 -1.10 -17.92
N LEU A 156 0.44 0.06 -18.60
CA LEU A 156 -0.50 1.16 -18.35
C LEU A 156 -1.17 1.54 -19.67
N ARG A 157 -2.48 1.66 -19.64
CA ARG A 157 -3.29 2.18 -20.74
C ARG A 157 -4.12 3.35 -20.26
N HIS A 158 -3.81 4.53 -20.76
CA HIS A 158 -4.54 5.74 -20.43
C HIS A 158 -5.91 5.77 -21.16
N PRO A 159 -6.97 6.28 -20.49
CA PRO A 159 -8.29 6.37 -21.13
C PRO A 159 -8.29 7.40 -22.25
N TRP A 160 -8.98 7.10 -23.32
CA TRP A 160 -9.32 8.12 -24.32
C TRP A 160 -10.39 9.06 -23.76
N THR A 161 -10.12 10.35 -23.83
CA THR A 161 -11.03 11.42 -23.45
C THR A 161 -11.64 12.04 -24.71
N ALA A 162 -12.59 12.98 -24.53
CA ALA A 162 -13.11 13.76 -25.65
C ALA A 162 -12.04 14.68 -26.30
N ASP A 163 -10.98 15.00 -25.57
CA ASP A 163 -9.85 15.79 -26.06
C ASP A 163 -8.70 14.85 -26.50
N MET A 164 -8.58 14.66 -27.79
CA MET A 164 -7.54 13.82 -28.41
C MET A 164 -6.12 14.31 -28.08
N THR A 165 -5.92 15.58 -27.76
CA THR A 165 -4.58 16.11 -27.42
C THR A 165 -4.04 15.58 -26.10
N THR A 166 -4.90 14.99 -25.27
CA THR A 166 -4.53 14.38 -23.99
C THR A 166 -4.27 12.86 -24.09
N TRP A 167 -4.47 12.26 -25.26
CA TRP A 167 -4.27 10.83 -25.43
C TRP A 167 -2.81 10.46 -25.35
N ARG A 168 -2.54 9.29 -24.82
CA ARG A 168 -1.20 8.70 -24.70
C ARG A 168 -1.20 7.30 -25.28
N ASP A 169 -0.05 6.91 -25.77
CA ASP A 169 0.23 5.51 -26.12
C ASP A 169 0.26 4.64 -24.87
N ASP A 170 0.05 3.33 -25.05
CA ASP A 170 0.25 2.35 -23.98
C ASP A 170 1.70 2.39 -23.47
N GLU A 171 1.88 2.36 -22.17
CA GLU A 171 3.18 2.38 -21.54
C GLU A 171 3.52 0.99 -20.97
N HIS A 172 4.76 0.55 -21.15
CA HIS A 172 5.31 -0.69 -20.62
C HIS A 172 6.61 -0.36 -19.90
N ILE A 173 6.51 -0.11 -18.60
CA ILE A 173 7.60 0.45 -17.80
C ILE A 173 8.25 -0.66 -16.98
N ARG A 174 9.52 -0.98 -17.30
CA ARG A 174 10.32 -1.87 -16.47
C ARG A 174 10.99 -1.08 -15.35
N ILE A 175 10.83 -1.58 -14.13
CA ILE A 175 11.38 -0.93 -12.94
C ILE A 175 11.92 -2.00 -11.98
N GLY A 176 13.10 -1.72 -11.40
CA GLY A 176 13.69 -2.55 -10.35
C GLY A 176 13.15 -2.24 -8.96
N SER A 177 13.74 -2.84 -7.95
CA SER A 177 13.38 -2.68 -6.54
C SER A 177 14.55 -2.12 -5.73
N PRO A 178 14.28 -1.34 -4.64
CA PRO A 178 12.97 -0.88 -4.23
C PRO A 178 12.46 0.28 -5.09
N SER A 179 11.16 0.30 -5.40
CA SER A 179 10.54 1.39 -6.17
C SER A 179 9.06 1.54 -5.86
N LEU A 180 8.52 2.72 -6.13
CA LEU A 180 7.09 3.01 -6.04
C LEU A 180 6.60 3.58 -7.36
N THR A 181 5.64 2.88 -7.99
CA THR A 181 4.89 3.38 -9.14
C THR A 181 3.52 3.84 -8.67
N VAL A 182 3.18 5.12 -8.89
CA VAL A 182 1.85 5.63 -8.60
C VAL A 182 1.03 5.59 -9.89
N ILE A 183 -0.11 4.91 -9.83
CA ILE A 183 -1.01 4.70 -10.96
C ILE A 183 -2.27 5.52 -10.73
N PRO A 184 -2.56 6.51 -11.61
CA PRO A 184 -3.73 7.37 -11.47
C PRO A 184 -5.06 6.62 -11.64
N PRO A 185 -6.19 7.21 -11.16
CA PRO A 185 -7.53 6.71 -11.45
C PRO A 185 -7.76 6.53 -12.96
N LYS A 186 -8.62 5.58 -13.33
CA LYS A 186 -9.07 5.28 -14.71
C LYS A 186 -7.97 4.73 -15.65
N VAL A 187 -6.72 4.69 -15.24
CA VAL A 187 -5.66 4.04 -16.00
C VAL A 187 -5.82 2.52 -15.87
N ILE A 188 -6.07 1.84 -17.00
CA ILE A 188 -6.09 0.37 -17.02
C ILE A 188 -4.67 -0.11 -16.83
N HIS A 189 -4.45 -0.97 -15.84
CA HIS A 189 -3.11 -1.43 -15.50
C HIS A 189 -3.07 -2.89 -15.07
N THR A 190 -1.90 -3.47 -15.26
CA THR A 190 -1.50 -4.77 -14.70
C THR A 190 0.01 -4.80 -14.56
N SER A 191 0.51 -5.67 -13.69
CA SER A 191 1.95 -5.80 -13.46
C SER A 191 2.38 -7.25 -13.44
N ASN A 192 3.56 -7.53 -13.92
CA ASN A 192 4.20 -8.83 -13.79
C ASN A 192 5.66 -8.68 -13.37
N ASN A 193 6.13 -9.60 -12.54
CA ASN A 193 7.57 -9.80 -12.35
C ASN A 193 8.15 -10.48 -13.57
N VAL A 194 9.29 -10.00 -14.02
CA VAL A 194 9.91 -10.46 -15.28
C VAL A 194 10.91 -11.60 -15.07
N ASN A 195 11.38 -11.78 -13.83
CA ASN A 195 12.36 -12.79 -13.46
C ASN A 195 11.85 -13.70 -12.34
N ASP A 196 12.41 -14.87 -12.24
CA ASP A 196 12.29 -15.75 -11.07
C ASP A 196 13.13 -15.21 -9.90
N GLY A 197 12.90 -15.70 -8.68
CA GLY A 197 13.79 -15.44 -7.55
C GLY A 197 13.25 -14.52 -6.46
N GLY A 198 11.96 -14.47 -6.24
CA GLY A 198 11.39 -13.81 -5.07
C GLY A 198 11.02 -12.35 -5.28
N ALA A 199 10.18 -12.08 -6.26
CA ALA A 199 9.63 -10.73 -6.49
C ALA A 199 8.49 -10.43 -5.53
N TRP A 200 8.57 -9.29 -4.83
CA TRP A 200 7.60 -8.91 -3.81
C TRP A 200 7.00 -7.53 -4.08
N LEU A 201 5.68 -7.49 -4.26
CA LEU A 201 4.91 -6.28 -4.53
C LEU A 201 3.89 -6.04 -3.41
N VAL A 202 3.68 -4.78 -3.11
CA VAL A 202 2.63 -4.29 -2.21
C VAL A 202 1.81 -3.24 -2.93
N ASP A 203 0.49 -3.43 -2.99
CA ASP A 203 -0.39 -2.35 -3.43
C ASP A 203 -0.80 -1.50 -2.23
N VAL A 204 -0.72 -0.20 -2.39
CA VAL A 204 -1.02 0.82 -1.38
C VAL A 204 -2.21 1.64 -1.82
N PHE A 205 -3.18 1.80 -0.94
CA PHE A 205 -4.39 2.61 -1.16
C PHE A 205 -4.66 3.54 0.02
N ALA A 206 -5.18 4.72 -0.25
CA ALA A 206 -5.64 5.70 0.72
C ALA A 206 -6.85 6.46 0.15
N PRO A 207 -8.04 6.34 0.76
CA PRO A 207 -8.42 5.55 1.92
C PRO A 207 -8.48 4.02 1.65
N PRO A 208 -8.85 3.19 2.67
CA PRO A 208 -9.09 1.77 2.45
C PRO A 208 -10.19 1.53 1.41
N ARG A 209 -10.07 0.42 0.67
CA ARG A 209 -11.00 0.04 -0.41
C ARG A 209 -12.25 -0.67 0.13
N PHE A 210 -13.41 -0.18 -0.23
CA PHE A 210 -14.70 -0.78 0.12
C PHE A 210 -14.91 -2.15 -0.52
N ASP A 211 -14.56 -2.30 -1.79
CA ASP A 211 -14.76 -3.54 -2.55
C ASP A 211 -13.97 -4.72 -1.96
N PHE A 212 -12.78 -4.47 -1.40
CA PHE A 212 -12.03 -5.48 -0.66
C PHE A 212 -12.60 -5.70 0.74
N SER A 213 -12.97 -4.64 1.41
CA SER A 213 -13.38 -4.67 2.81
C SER A 213 -14.75 -5.34 3.03
N ARG A 214 -15.62 -5.32 2.02
CA ARG A 214 -16.96 -5.96 2.06
C ARG A 214 -16.91 -7.48 1.92
N VAL A 215 -15.82 -8.03 1.41
CA VAL A 215 -15.70 -9.48 1.22
C VAL A 215 -15.29 -10.11 2.54
N PRO A 216 -16.14 -10.96 3.17
CA PRO A 216 -15.82 -11.58 4.44
C PRO A 216 -14.48 -12.31 4.42
N GLY A 217 -13.66 -12.09 5.44
CA GLY A 217 -12.35 -12.71 5.59
C GLY A 217 -11.27 -12.21 4.59
N LYS A 218 -11.56 -11.25 3.71
CA LYS A 218 -10.55 -10.75 2.75
C LYS A 218 -9.52 -9.84 3.41
N VAL A 219 -9.95 -8.96 4.33
CA VAL A 219 -9.06 -8.11 5.13
C VAL A 219 -8.68 -8.85 6.40
N ALA A 220 -7.38 -9.00 6.63
CA ALA A 220 -6.84 -9.84 7.71
C ALA A 220 -7.13 -9.29 9.12
N ASN A 221 -7.18 -7.98 9.26
CA ASN A 221 -7.43 -7.29 10.53
C ASN A 221 -8.80 -6.57 10.56
N ALA A 222 -9.80 -7.13 9.88
CA ALA A 222 -11.13 -6.52 9.77
C ALA A 222 -11.83 -6.35 11.12
N GLU A 223 -11.53 -7.21 12.09
CA GLU A 223 -12.09 -7.16 13.44
C GLU A 223 -11.56 -5.97 14.26
N ASP A 224 -10.32 -5.55 14.00
CA ASP A 224 -9.70 -4.40 14.68
C ASP A 224 -10.12 -3.07 14.07
N TYR A 225 -10.42 -3.06 12.77
CA TYR A 225 -10.71 -1.84 12.00
C TYR A 225 -12.06 -1.96 11.31
N PRO A 226 -13.14 -1.38 11.88
CA PRO A 226 -14.47 -1.44 11.30
C PRO A 226 -14.58 -0.66 9.99
N MET A 227 -15.52 -1.05 9.13
CA MET A 227 -15.92 -0.26 7.97
C MET A 227 -16.89 0.85 8.38
N PRO A 228 -16.92 1.99 7.67
CA PRO A 228 -17.97 2.96 7.81
C PRO A 228 -19.32 2.34 7.39
N GLU A 229 -20.38 2.76 8.08
CA GLU A 229 -21.74 2.45 7.66
C GLU A 229 -22.00 3.08 6.29
N GLN A 230 -22.64 2.33 5.41
CA GLN A 230 -23.06 2.86 4.13
C GLN A 230 -24.51 3.32 4.26
N ASN A 231 -24.70 4.62 4.08
CA ASN A 231 -26.02 5.22 3.91
C ASN A 231 -26.63 4.88 2.54
#